data_d3c004396b694663cda17e45a4b293a1
#
_entry.id   d3c004396b694663cda17e45a4b293a1
#
_cell.length_a   1.000
_cell.length_b   1.000
_cell.length_c   1.000
_cell.angle_alpha   90.00
_cell.angle_beta   90.00
_cell.angle_gamma   90.00
#
_symmetry.space_group_name_H-M   'P 1'
#
loop_
_entity.id
_entity.type
_entity.pdbx_description
1 polymer ?
#
loop_
_entity_poly.entity_id
_entity_poly.type
_entity_poly.pdbx_seq_one_letter_code
_entity_poly.pdbx_strand_id
1 'polypeptide(L)'
;MHLHLNRRIISLSVAALFALPLAIVSCTGLAQKETTYPPTVRVEDGKEYLDQKGEDVFIFVTSQTDWVLKLSYDGETAEWASLTNYSGTGDSGAQLLTCKANPKETERAVTLTVYDKYGIASVDIFQKGLKSDEPASVRKGTPTASAKWLELPATNASDGMDFYHHPMTVDGVRNRNYSYYFDYNARVAVWVAYPLNSALIGGSGTRSDAWAPDPLMPSTDQALIAAGNYKGLSGMNRGHQIPSADRYRPLANKETFYGTNMTPQLGSFNSGVWEKLEDRVRAWAKSCDTLYVVTGCVVEPHYGVASDNAGKRVLAPAAYYKAVLRYNKNSTFGHSGYNACAVYLEHNAENASRSVNRSMAMSIRELEQKTGVDFFVNLPALVGAQVAETIETEDPTKLSYWWSTN
;
A
#
# COMPACT_ATOMS: atom_id res chain seq x y z
N MET A 1 -8.62 69.17 -11.32
CA MET A 1 -8.20 69.92 -12.55
C MET A 1 -8.17 68.91 -13.69
N HIS A 2 -9.20 69.12 -14.57
CA HIS A 2 -9.37 68.66 -15.95
C HIS A 2 -8.91 67.26 -16.37
N LEU A 3 -9.89 66.36 -16.67
CA LEU A 3 -10.64 66.18 -17.95
C LEU A 3 -9.75 65.95 -19.20
N HIS A 4 -9.82 64.80 -19.84
CA HIS A 4 -10.45 64.66 -21.15
C HIS A 4 -10.65 63.16 -21.55
N LEU A 5 -11.93 62.91 -21.86
CA LEU A 5 -12.49 61.87 -22.70
C LEU A 5 -11.96 61.96 -24.14
N ASN A 6 -11.81 60.88 -24.87
CA ASN A 6 -12.17 60.83 -26.27
C ASN A 6 -12.58 59.46 -26.77
N ARG A 7 -13.84 59.39 -27.15
CA ARG A 7 -14.45 58.34 -27.98
C ARG A 7 -14.01 58.56 -29.43
N ARG A 8 -13.81 57.54 -30.21
CA ARG A 8 -14.19 57.55 -31.64
C ARG A 8 -14.70 56.17 -32.06
N ILE A 9 -15.86 56.27 -32.71
CA ILE A 9 -16.75 55.28 -33.34
C ILE A 9 -16.45 55.33 -34.88
N ILE A 10 -16.95 54.24 -35.58
CA ILE A 10 -17.23 54.11 -37.02
C ILE A 10 -16.05 53.51 -37.81
N SER A 11 -16.26 52.48 -38.65
CA SER A 11 -17.34 52.29 -39.64
C SER A 11 -17.46 50.84 -40.13
N LEU A 12 -18.69 50.52 -40.54
CA LEU A 12 -19.06 49.38 -41.39
C LEU A 12 -18.43 49.45 -42.78
N SER A 13 -18.11 48.25 -43.32
CA SER A 13 -18.09 48.03 -44.76
C SER A 13 -18.69 46.68 -45.13
N VAL A 14 -19.77 46.74 -45.87
CA VAL A 14 -20.48 45.57 -46.49
C VAL A 14 -19.92 45.39 -47.89
N ALA A 15 -19.63 44.18 -48.30
CA ALA A 15 -19.64 43.69 -49.70
C ALA A 15 -19.14 42.22 -49.65
N ALA A 16 -19.59 41.23 -50.25
CA ALA A 16 -20.46 40.88 -51.32
C ALA A 16 -20.50 39.35 -51.39
N LEU A 17 -21.66 38.83 -51.73
CA LEU A 17 -21.90 37.40 -51.96
C LEU A 17 -21.05 36.85 -53.10
N PHE A 18 -20.47 35.65 -52.88
CA PHE A 18 -20.27 34.65 -53.92
C PHE A 18 -20.80 33.30 -53.45
N ALA A 19 -21.86 32.87 -54.12
CA ALA A 19 -22.44 31.55 -53.94
C ALA A 19 -21.59 30.54 -54.69
N LEU A 20 -21.05 29.51 -53.96
CA LEU A 20 -20.58 28.27 -54.54
C LEU A 20 -21.42 27.11 -53.98
N PRO A 21 -21.73 26.08 -54.78
CA PRO A 21 -22.66 25.03 -54.36
C PRO A 21 -22.06 24.17 -53.26
N LEU A 22 -22.80 24.04 -52.17
CA LEU A 22 -22.50 23.12 -51.10
C LEU A 22 -22.71 21.68 -51.59
N ALA A 23 -21.63 20.95 -51.84
CA ALA A 23 -21.70 19.50 -51.88
C ALA A 23 -21.94 19.02 -50.45
N ILE A 24 -23.15 18.54 -50.20
CA ILE A 24 -23.48 17.83 -48.95
C ILE A 24 -22.74 16.50 -48.97
N VAL A 25 -21.53 16.48 -48.36
CA VAL A 25 -20.93 15.25 -47.96
C VAL A 25 -21.67 14.83 -46.70
N SER A 26 -22.56 13.85 -46.86
CA SER A 26 -23.14 13.10 -45.72
C SER A 26 -22.02 12.40 -44.99
N CYS A 27 -21.47 13.03 -43.96
CA CYS A 27 -20.72 12.30 -42.93
C CYS A 27 -21.71 11.42 -42.19
N THR A 28 -21.79 10.15 -42.58
CA THR A 28 -22.33 9.12 -41.72
C THR A 28 -21.48 9.16 -40.48
N GLY A 29 -22.05 9.71 -39.39
CA GLY A 29 -21.39 9.77 -38.08
C GLY A 29 -21.02 8.37 -37.64
N LEU A 30 -19.75 8.09 -37.59
CA LEU A 30 -19.25 7.02 -36.75
C LEU A 30 -19.70 7.36 -35.33
N ALA A 31 -20.71 6.62 -34.83
CA ALA A 31 -21.10 6.73 -33.44
C ALA A 31 -19.84 6.48 -32.61
N GLN A 32 -19.33 7.51 -31.97
CA GLN A 32 -18.28 7.33 -30.98
C GLN A 32 -18.82 6.35 -29.96
N LYS A 33 -18.16 5.21 -29.84
CA LYS A 33 -18.49 4.24 -28.81
C LYS A 33 -18.23 4.93 -27.46
N GLU A 34 -19.31 5.32 -26.79
CA GLU A 34 -19.19 5.90 -25.44
C GLU A 34 -18.40 4.93 -24.57
N THR A 35 -17.29 5.40 -24.05
CA THR A 35 -16.49 4.60 -23.13
C THR A 35 -17.24 4.55 -21.79
N THR A 36 -17.70 3.36 -21.42
CA THR A 36 -18.41 3.14 -20.17
C THR A 36 -17.43 2.73 -19.08
N TYR A 37 -17.60 3.30 -17.88
CA TYR A 37 -16.78 3.04 -16.71
C TYR A 37 -17.69 2.57 -15.57
N PRO A 38 -17.21 1.65 -14.71
CA PRO A 38 -17.92 1.31 -13.48
C PRO A 38 -18.01 2.55 -12.56
N PRO A 39 -18.99 2.60 -11.65
CA PRO A 39 -19.09 3.69 -10.68
C PRO A 39 -17.90 3.68 -9.74
N THR A 40 -17.67 4.81 -9.07
CA THR A 40 -16.72 4.90 -7.96
C THR A 40 -17.40 5.47 -6.73
N VAL A 41 -16.93 5.09 -5.55
CA VAL A 41 -17.32 5.67 -4.27
C VAL A 41 -16.06 6.00 -3.48
N ARG A 42 -15.98 7.19 -2.92
CA ARG A 42 -14.85 7.63 -2.10
C ARG A 42 -15.30 8.46 -0.92
N VAL A 43 -14.51 8.45 0.12
CA VAL A 43 -14.67 9.29 1.30
C VAL A 43 -13.86 10.58 1.12
N GLU A 44 -14.37 11.69 1.67
CA GLU A 44 -13.66 12.97 1.70
C GLU A 44 -12.25 12.80 2.28
N ASP A 45 -11.26 13.37 1.61
CA ASP A 45 -9.85 13.31 1.98
C ASP A 45 -9.30 11.90 2.27
N GLY A 46 -10.01 10.85 1.84
CA GLY A 46 -9.65 9.46 2.13
C GLY A 46 -9.79 9.07 3.60
N LYS A 47 -10.65 9.78 4.36
CA LYS A 47 -10.88 9.55 5.79
C LYS A 47 -11.72 8.31 6.03
N GLU A 48 -11.12 7.14 5.94
CA GLU A 48 -11.78 5.85 6.17
C GLU A 48 -11.88 5.46 7.65
N TYR A 49 -11.27 6.24 8.59
CA TYR A 49 -11.29 6.00 10.03
C TYR A 49 -11.97 7.15 10.78
N LEU A 50 -13.03 6.81 11.50
CA LEU A 50 -13.84 7.74 12.26
C LEU A 50 -13.56 7.66 13.76
N ASP A 51 -13.78 8.79 14.47
CA ASP A 51 -13.67 8.84 15.91
C ASP A 51 -14.78 8.00 16.59
N GLN A 52 -14.48 7.50 17.80
CA GLN A 52 -15.42 6.71 18.61
C GLN A 52 -16.72 7.46 18.93
N LYS A 53 -16.64 8.79 19.13
CA LYS A 53 -17.81 9.62 19.48
C LYS A 53 -18.84 9.76 18.38
N GLY A 54 -18.52 9.25 17.19
CA GLY A 54 -19.28 9.48 15.98
C GLY A 54 -18.92 10.79 15.31
N GLU A 55 -19.01 10.82 14.03
CA GLU A 55 -18.76 12.02 13.23
C GLU A 55 -19.46 11.88 11.87
N ASP A 56 -19.60 13.02 11.23
CA ASP A 56 -20.11 13.11 9.87
C ASP A 56 -18.95 13.17 8.88
N VAL A 57 -19.09 12.47 7.75
CA VAL A 57 -18.08 12.47 6.68
C VAL A 57 -18.77 12.54 5.33
N PHE A 58 -18.18 13.26 4.39
CA PHE A 58 -18.72 13.34 3.03
C PHE A 58 -18.28 12.17 2.17
N ILE A 59 -19.27 11.62 1.44
CA ILE A 59 -19.10 10.54 0.46
C ILE A 59 -19.38 11.11 -0.92
N PHE A 60 -18.55 10.77 -1.89
CA PHE A 60 -18.70 11.17 -3.29
C PHE A 60 -18.88 9.94 -4.16
N VAL A 61 -19.87 9.97 -5.01
CA VAL A 61 -20.13 8.95 -6.04
C VAL A 61 -19.88 9.55 -7.41
N THR A 62 -19.13 8.84 -8.24
CA THR A 62 -18.99 9.15 -9.67
C THR A 62 -19.65 8.02 -10.46
N SER A 63 -20.58 8.36 -11.34
CA SER A 63 -21.29 7.42 -12.18
C SER A 63 -21.76 8.08 -13.47
N GLN A 64 -21.93 7.31 -14.53
CA GLN A 64 -22.47 7.76 -15.81
C GLN A 64 -24.00 7.59 -15.91
N THR A 65 -24.62 6.94 -14.94
CA THR A 65 -26.05 6.60 -14.95
C THR A 65 -26.67 6.77 -13.56
N ASP A 66 -27.90 6.28 -13.42
CA ASP A 66 -28.54 6.13 -12.12
C ASP A 66 -27.76 5.12 -11.27
N TRP A 67 -27.60 5.42 -9.99
CA TRP A 67 -26.87 4.60 -9.03
C TRP A 67 -27.63 4.43 -7.72
N VAL A 68 -27.29 3.36 -7.00
CA VAL A 68 -27.80 3.07 -5.67
C VAL A 68 -26.63 2.78 -4.73
N LEU A 69 -26.64 3.37 -3.53
CA LEU A 69 -25.73 3.06 -2.42
C LEU A 69 -26.40 2.10 -1.44
N LYS A 70 -25.61 1.16 -0.93
CA LYS A 70 -26.00 0.27 0.17
C LYS A 70 -24.96 0.33 1.27
N LEU A 71 -25.43 0.26 2.52
CA LEU A 71 -24.61 0.07 3.70
C LEU A 71 -24.71 -1.39 4.14
N SER A 72 -23.59 -2.03 4.40
CA SER A 72 -23.56 -3.34 5.06
C SER A 72 -22.60 -3.30 6.25
N TYR A 73 -23.00 -3.94 7.34
CA TYR A 73 -22.33 -3.89 8.63
C TYR A 73 -21.68 -5.24 8.92
N ASP A 74 -20.41 -5.24 9.29
CA ASP A 74 -19.70 -6.47 9.61
C ASP A 74 -20.13 -6.99 10.99
N GLY A 75 -20.85 -8.12 10.99
CA GLY A 75 -21.27 -8.82 12.20
C GLY A 75 -22.27 -8.07 13.10
N GLU A 76 -22.88 -6.96 12.63
CA GLU A 76 -23.83 -6.16 13.39
C GLU A 76 -25.22 -6.14 12.79
N THR A 77 -26.24 -6.17 13.66
CA THR A 77 -27.64 -6.03 13.27
C THR A 77 -28.18 -4.61 13.42
N ALA A 78 -27.45 -3.73 14.10
CA ALA A 78 -27.87 -2.35 14.37
C ALA A 78 -27.23 -1.37 13.39
N GLU A 79 -28.09 -0.61 12.72
CA GLU A 79 -27.69 0.50 11.84
C GLU A 79 -27.13 1.67 12.68
N TRP A 80 -25.84 1.88 12.60
CA TRP A 80 -25.15 2.96 13.30
C TRP A 80 -24.64 4.06 12.36
N ALA A 81 -24.75 3.86 11.06
CA ALA A 81 -24.44 4.83 10.03
C ALA A 81 -25.66 5.04 9.12
N SER A 82 -25.81 6.23 8.58
CA SER A 82 -26.89 6.58 7.65
C SER A 82 -26.41 7.62 6.63
N LEU A 83 -26.92 7.53 5.40
CA LEU A 83 -26.64 8.47 4.32
C LEU A 83 -27.79 9.47 4.14
N THR A 84 -27.47 10.67 3.67
CA THR A 84 -28.48 11.66 3.26
C THR A 84 -29.31 11.14 2.09
N ASN A 85 -28.66 10.51 1.10
CA ASN A 85 -29.32 9.89 -0.05
C ASN A 85 -28.69 8.53 -0.34
N TYR A 86 -29.54 7.57 -0.70
CA TYR A 86 -29.12 6.21 -1.07
C TYR A 86 -29.15 5.97 -2.58
N SER A 87 -29.50 6.97 -3.37
CA SER A 87 -29.55 6.88 -4.84
C SER A 87 -29.37 8.25 -5.47
N GLY A 88 -28.99 8.27 -6.74
CA GLY A 88 -28.82 9.48 -7.53
C GLY A 88 -28.58 9.16 -9.00
N THR A 89 -28.27 10.18 -9.79
CA THR A 89 -27.98 10.08 -11.21
C THR A 89 -26.69 10.84 -11.53
N GLY A 90 -25.80 10.23 -12.29
CA GLY A 90 -24.53 10.84 -12.66
C GLY A 90 -23.58 11.06 -11.46
N ASP A 91 -22.67 12.00 -11.60
CA ASP A 91 -21.78 12.35 -10.49
C ASP A 91 -22.56 13.02 -9.36
N SER A 92 -22.47 12.47 -8.17
CA SER A 92 -23.10 13.09 -7.02
C SER A 92 -22.27 14.23 -6.47
N GLY A 93 -22.93 15.28 -6.01
CA GLY A 93 -22.36 16.15 -4.99
C GLY A 93 -22.08 15.34 -3.72
N ALA A 94 -21.51 15.99 -2.71
CA ALA A 94 -21.21 15.35 -1.43
C ALA A 94 -22.51 14.78 -0.78
N GLN A 95 -22.48 13.49 -0.45
CA GLN A 95 -23.49 12.82 0.35
C GLN A 95 -22.98 12.74 1.78
N LEU A 96 -23.78 13.19 2.76
CA LEU A 96 -23.37 13.12 4.16
C LEU A 96 -23.62 11.70 4.69
N LEU A 97 -22.56 11.07 5.19
CA LEU A 97 -22.63 9.86 6.01
C LEU A 97 -22.55 10.28 7.47
N THR A 98 -23.62 10.09 8.21
CA THR A 98 -23.70 10.36 9.65
C THR A 98 -23.46 9.06 10.42
N CYS A 99 -22.47 9.05 11.29
CA CYS A 99 -22.11 7.89 12.12
C CYS A 99 -22.36 8.18 13.60
N LYS A 100 -23.18 7.34 14.24
CA LYS A 100 -23.43 7.40 15.70
C LYS A 100 -22.19 6.97 16.48
N ALA A 101 -22.09 7.38 17.74
CA ALA A 101 -21.03 6.93 18.65
C ALA A 101 -20.97 5.38 18.73
N ASN A 102 -19.79 4.84 18.80
CA ASN A 102 -19.57 3.41 19.00
C ASN A 102 -19.54 3.10 20.52
N PRO A 103 -20.56 2.44 21.09
CA PRO A 103 -20.62 2.12 22.51
C PRO A 103 -19.78 0.88 22.88
N LYS A 104 -19.23 0.17 21.88
CA LYS A 104 -18.43 -1.05 22.10
C LYS A 104 -16.97 -0.73 22.41
N GLU A 105 -16.31 -1.63 23.07
CA GLU A 105 -14.87 -1.56 23.30
C GLU A 105 -14.06 -1.79 22.01
N THR A 106 -14.63 -2.51 21.04
CA THR A 106 -13.99 -2.88 19.78
C THR A 106 -14.37 -1.95 18.64
N GLU A 107 -13.46 -1.82 17.69
CA GLU A 107 -13.71 -1.19 16.38
C GLU A 107 -14.90 -1.87 15.66
N ARG A 108 -15.61 -1.11 14.85
CA ARG A 108 -16.63 -1.60 13.95
C ARG A 108 -16.46 -1.03 12.55
N ALA A 109 -17.03 -1.69 11.54
CA ALA A 109 -16.92 -1.27 10.16
C ALA A 109 -18.27 -1.24 9.47
N VAL A 110 -18.41 -0.34 8.50
CA VAL A 110 -19.51 -0.31 7.53
C VAL A 110 -18.94 -0.26 6.12
N THR A 111 -19.42 -1.12 5.24
CA THR A 111 -19.08 -1.10 3.83
C THR A 111 -20.15 -0.31 3.07
N LEU A 112 -19.71 0.73 2.36
CA LEU A 112 -20.55 1.44 1.38
C LEU A 112 -20.32 0.80 0.03
N THR A 113 -21.40 0.33 -0.61
CA THR A 113 -21.33 -0.25 -1.96
C THR A 113 -22.23 0.55 -2.90
N VAL A 114 -21.66 1.08 -3.98
CA VAL A 114 -22.39 1.72 -5.06
C VAL A 114 -22.59 0.72 -6.20
N TYR A 115 -23.79 0.73 -6.74
CA TYR A 115 -24.21 -0.06 -7.90
C TYR A 115 -24.74 0.87 -8.96
N ASP A 116 -24.31 0.68 -10.21
CA ASP A 116 -24.91 1.28 -11.38
C ASP A 116 -25.05 0.26 -12.52
N LYS A 117 -25.50 0.72 -13.69
CA LYS A 117 -25.64 -0.12 -14.90
C LYS A 117 -24.32 -0.77 -15.35
N TYR A 118 -23.20 -0.16 -15.03
CA TYR A 118 -21.88 -0.53 -15.55
C TYR A 118 -21.00 -1.28 -14.55
N GLY A 119 -21.40 -1.35 -13.27
CA GLY A 119 -20.64 -2.11 -12.30
C GLY A 119 -20.93 -1.79 -10.84
N ILE A 120 -19.98 -2.17 -10.01
CA ILE A 120 -20.06 -2.08 -8.54
C ILE A 120 -18.71 -1.55 -8.04
N ALA A 121 -18.75 -0.66 -7.04
CA ALA A 121 -17.59 -0.26 -6.27
C ALA A 121 -17.92 -0.17 -4.79
N SER A 122 -16.94 -0.38 -3.92
CA SER A 122 -17.14 -0.34 -2.46
C SER A 122 -16.00 0.39 -1.78
N VAL A 123 -16.32 0.99 -0.62
CA VAL A 123 -15.36 1.53 0.34
C VAL A 123 -15.79 1.12 1.74
N ASP A 124 -14.82 0.74 2.59
CA ASP A 124 -15.06 0.44 4.00
C ASP A 124 -14.71 1.65 4.85
N ILE A 125 -15.56 1.93 5.84
CA ILE A 125 -15.35 2.96 6.84
C ILE A 125 -15.34 2.28 8.21
N PHE A 126 -14.28 2.55 8.97
CA PHE A 126 -14.03 2.00 10.29
C PHE A 126 -14.34 3.07 11.35
N GLN A 127 -14.84 2.63 12.48
CA GLN A 127 -15.04 3.50 13.63
C GLN A 127 -14.41 2.91 14.89
N LYS A 128 -13.62 3.71 15.59
CA LYS A 128 -12.96 3.34 16.83
C LYS A 128 -13.96 2.88 17.90
N GLY A 129 -13.51 2.01 18.81
CA GLY A 129 -14.25 1.62 20.01
C GLY A 129 -13.90 2.46 21.24
N LEU A 130 -14.63 2.26 22.37
CA LEU A 130 -14.46 3.00 23.63
C LEU A 130 -13.06 2.89 24.28
N LYS A 131 -12.34 1.78 24.06
CA LYS A 131 -10.98 1.59 24.59
C LYS A 131 -9.89 2.21 23.72
N SER A 132 -10.24 2.90 22.67
CA SER A 132 -9.33 3.47 21.70
C SER A 132 -8.86 4.89 22.03
N ASP A 133 -8.55 5.20 23.29
CA ASP A 133 -7.49 6.17 23.61
C ASP A 133 -6.11 5.64 23.13
N GLU A 134 -6.05 4.37 22.78
CA GLU A 134 -5.06 3.75 21.91
C GLU A 134 -5.38 4.11 20.45
N PRO A 135 -4.39 4.47 19.60
CA PRO A 135 -4.61 4.78 18.20
C PRO A 135 -5.37 3.63 17.51
N ALA A 136 -6.30 3.98 16.62
CA ALA A 136 -7.13 3.02 15.91
C ALA A 136 -6.27 1.92 15.31
N SER A 137 -6.67 0.67 15.56
CA SER A 137 -6.09 -0.55 15.00
C SER A 137 -4.73 -1.00 15.51
N VAL A 138 -4.42 -0.84 16.79
CA VAL A 138 -3.55 -1.82 17.43
C VAL A 138 -4.30 -3.16 17.40
N ARG A 139 -4.27 -3.86 16.31
CA ARG A 139 -4.74 -5.25 16.23
C ARG A 139 -3.66 -6.14 16.81
N LYS A 140 -3.51 -6.07 18.15
CA LYS A 140 -2.64 -6.98 18.89
C LYS A 140 -3.03 -8.41 18.52
N GLY A 141 -2.06 -9.11 17.96
CA GLY A 141 -2.09 -10.56 17.94
C GLY A 141 -3.20 -11.21 17.12
N THR A 142 -3.64 -10.64 15.97
CA THR A 142 -4.33 -11.49 15.00
C THR A 142 -3.30 -12.46 14.44
N PRO A 143 -3.41 -13.77 14.69
CA PRO A 143 -2.50 -14.73 14.09
C PRO A 143 -2.49 -14.53 12.58
N THR A 144 -1.32 -14.39 11.96
CA THR A 144 -1.19 -14.11 10.52
C THR A 144 -1.91 -15.14 9.65
N ALA A 145 -2.00 -16.41 10.11
CA ALA A 145 -2.77 -17.45 9.45
C ALA A 145 -4.27 -17.13 9.33
N SER A 146 -4.87 -16.41 10.29
CA SER A 146 -6.31 -16.09 10.22
C SER A 146 -6.64 -14.98 9.22
N ALA A 147 -5.69 -14.10 8.87
CA ALA A 147 -5.86 -13.07 7.86
C ALA A 147 -5.91 -13.63 6.42
N LYS A 148 -5.41 -14.86 6.19
CA LYS A 148 -5.36 -15.55 4.88
C LYS A 148 -4.60 -14.79 3.78
N TRP A 149 -3.77 -13.80 4.13
CA TRP A 149 -2.95 -13.07 3.17
C TRP A 149 -1.65 -13.83 2.90
N LEU A 150 -1.34 -14.02 1.61
CA LEU A 150 -0.23 -14.89 1.21
C LEU A 150 1.15 -14.32 1.51
N GLU A 151 1.27 -13.00 1.64
CA GLU A 151 2.53 -12.34 1.99
C GLU A 151 2.92 -12.51 3.46
N LEU A 152 2.03 -12.97 4.34
CA LEU A 152 2.29 -12.94 5.77
C LEU A 152 3.23 -14.06 6.25
N PRO A 153 4.28 -13.70 7.02
CA PRO A 153 5.02 -14.65 7.84
C PRO A 153 4.25 -15.03 9.11
N ALA A 154 4.73 -16.03 9.82
CA ALA A 154 4.25 -16.36 11.16
C ALA A 154 4.49 -15.21 12.14
N THR A 155 3.57 -15.10 13.12
CA THR A 155 3.74 -14.27 14.31
C THR A 155 3.63 -15.15 15.55
N ASN A 156 4.26 -14.73 16.65
CA ASN A 156 4.20 -15.44 17.91
C ASN A 156 3.69 -14.49 19.01
N ALA A 157 2.52 -14.76 19.54
CA ALA A 157 1.90 -13.93 20.58
C ALA A 157 2.70 -13.84 21.91
N SER A 158 3.71 -14.68 22.10
CA SER A 158 4.53 -14.73 23.32
C SER A 158 5.87 -13.98 23.22
N ASP A 159 6.24 -13.44 22.05
CA ASP A 159 7.54 -12.79 21.86
C ASP A 159 7.58 -11.30 22.21
N GLY A 160 6.44 -10.74 22.61
CA GLY A 160 6.33 -9.32 22.97
C GLY A 160 6.33 -8.35 21.79
N MET A 161 6.08 -8.86 20.59
CA MET A 161 5.93 -8.09 19.36
C MET A 161 4.45 -8.00 18.99
N ASP A 162 4.07 -6.97 18.25
CA ASP A 162 2.71 -6.77 17.78
C ASP A 162 2.64 -6.64 16.25
N PHE A 163 1.53 -7.16 15.70
CA PHE A 163 1.22 -7.11 14.27
C PHE A 163 0.32 -5.91 13.96
N TYR A 164 0.68 -5.18 12.91
CA TYR A 164 -0.06 -4.01 12.41
C TYR A 164 -0.24 -4.09 10.90
N HIS A 165 -1.23 -3.37 10.36
CA HIS A 165 -1.35 -3.24 8.92
C HIS A 165 -1.94 -1.87 8.52
N HIS A 166 -1.48 -1.35 7.38
CA HIS A 166 -2.01 -0.20 6.69
C HIS A 166 -2.81 -0.66 5.48
N PRO A 167 -4.10 -0.34 5.38
CA PRO A 167 -4.89 -0.56 4.17
C PRO A 167 -4.57 0.50 3.12
N MET A 168 -4.93 0.24 1.87
CA MET A 168 -4.99 1.22 0.79
C MET A 168 -6.15 0.91 -0.14
N THR A 169 -6.61 1.92 -0.88
CA THR A 169 -7.61 1.75 -1.93
C THR A 169 -6.99 1.99 -3.29
N VAL A 170 -7.23 1.11 -4.24
CA VAL A 170 -6.78 1.19 -5.62
C VAL A 170 -7.99 1.06 -6.52
N ASP A 171 -8.29 2.13 -7.27
CA ASP A 171 -9.41 2.18 -8.20
C ASP A 171 -10.75 1.74 -7.57
N GLY A 172 -11.00 2.20 -6.32
CA GLY A 172 -12.19 1.86 -5.53
C GLY A 172 -12.16 0.47 -4.87
N VAL A 173 -11.10 -0.32 -5.07
CA VAL A 173 -10.96 -1.66 -4.47
C VAL A 173 -10.00 -1.60 -3.29
N ARG A 174 -10.44 -2.10 -2.14
CA ARG A 174 -9.61 -2.23 -0.95
C ARG A 174 -8.46 -3.20 -1.20
N ASN A 175 -7.27 -2.75 -0.84
CA ASN A 175 -6.04 -3.50 -0.92
C ASN A 175 -5.25 -3.31 0.38
N ARG A 176 -4.14 -4.03 0.50
CA ARG A 176 -3.17 -3.87 1.57
C ARG A 176 -2.06 -2.95 1.09
N ASN A 177 -1.77 -1.89 1.85
CA ASN A 177 -0.56 -1.11 1.64
C ASN A 177 0.63 -1.94 2.10
N TYR A 178 0.71 -2.18 3.39
CA TYR A 178 1.65 -3.13 3.98
C TYR A 178 1.21 -3.55 5.39
N SER A 179 1.74 -4.67 5.83
CA SER A 179 1.65 -5.15 7.21
C SER A 179 3.04 -5.20 7.81
N TYR A 180 3.15 -5.07 9.12
CA TYR A 180 4.44 -5.17 9.78
C TYR A 180 4.33 -5.82 11.16
N TYR A 181 5.43 -6.43 11.62
CA TYR A 181 5.58 -7.04 12.92
C TYR A 181 6.65 -6.28 13.68
N PHE A 182 6.29 -5.65 14.77
CA PHE A 182 7.09 -4.62 15.44
C PHE A 182 7.71 -5.13 16.74
N ASP A 183 9.02 -5.01 16.83
CA ASP A 183 9.79 -5.26 18.05
C ASP A 183 9.98 -3.94 18.83
N TYR A 184 9.33 -3.84 19.99
CA TYR A 184 9.40 -2.66 20.85
C TYR A 184 10.77 -2.48 21.51
N ASN A 185 11.51 -3.56 21.75
CA ASN A 185 12.85 -3.49 22.33
C ASN A 185 13.86 -2.97 21.32
N ALA A 186 13.76 -3.42 20.09
CA ALA A 186 14.58 -2.95 18.98
C ALA A 186 14.09 -1.60 18.41
N ARG A 187 12.80 -1.26 18.57
CA ARG A 187 12.08 -0.12 17.97
C ARG A 187 12.11 -0.12 16.44
N VAL A 188 11.99 -1.29 15.85
CA VAL A 188 11.91 -1.49 14.41
C VAL A 188 10.92 -2.61 14.07
N ALA A 189 10.34 -2.57 12.88
CA ALA A 189 9.66 -3.74 12.35
C ALA A 189 10.69 -4.81 11.98
N VAL A 190 10.54 -6.01 12.50
CA VAL A 190 11.41 -7.15 12.13
C VAL A 190 11.09 -7.68 10.74
N TRP A 191 9.85 -7.50 10.30
CA TRP A 191 9.47 -7.63 8.89
C TRP A 191 8.30 -6.71 8.52
N VAL A 192 8.25 -6.40 7.22
CA VAL A 192 7.16 -5.70 6.53
C VAL A 192 6.75 -6.55 5.34
N ALA A 193 5.45 -6.85 5.22
CA ALA A 193 4.90 -7.73 4.20
C ALA A 193 3.82 -7.05 3.38
N TYR A 194 3.84 -7.22 2.05
CA TYR A 194 2.92 -6.53 1.15
C TYR A 194 2.78 -7.23 -0.20
N PRO A 195 1.59 -7.15 -0.83
CA PRO A 195 1.43 -7.53 -2.23
C PRO A 195 1.97 -6.44 -3.15
N LEU A 196 2.51 -6.81 -4.30
CA LEU A 196 3.08 -5.90 -5.29
C LEU A 196 2.74 -6.35 -6.72
N ASN A 197 2.31 -5.41 -7.54
CA ASN A 197 2.15 -5.54 -8.98
C ASN A 197 2.09 -4.14 -9.62
N SER A 198 1.97 -4.06 -10.94
CA SER A 198 1.95 -2.77 -11.63
C SER A 198 0.85 -1.83 -11.13
N ALA A 199 -0.35 -2.35 -10.81
CA ALA A 199 -1.47 -1.54 -10.31
C ALA A 199 -1.20 -1.01 -8.89
N LEU A 200 -0.62 -1.83 -8.00
CA LEU A 200 -0.29 -1.45 -6.63
C LEU A 200 0.89 -0.48 -6.53
N ILE A 201 1.87 -0.59 -7.44
CA ILE A 201 2.96 0.38 -7.56
C ILE A 201 2.37 1.76 -7.93
N GLY A 202 1.41 1.80 -8.86
CA GLY A 202 0.86 3.04 -9.39
C GLY A 202 1.76 3.68 -10.45
N GLY A 203 1.27 4.73 -11.12
CA GLY A 203 1.93 5.28 -12.31
C GLY A 203 2.35 6.75 -12.26
N SER A 204 1.66 7.60 -11.51
CA SER A 204 1.82 9.06 -11.59
C SER A 204 2.23 9.72 -10.27
N GLY A 205 2.45 8.95 -9.22
CA GLY A 205 2.88 9.47 -7.93
C GLY A 205 4.36 9.82 -7.91
N THR A 206 4.72 10.68 -6.98
CA THR A 206 6.11 11.04 -6.67
C THR A 206 6.42 10.65 -5.22
N ARG A 207 7.69 10.56 -4.91
CA ARG A 207 8.16 10.41 -3.54
C ARG A 207 7.66 11.59 -2.70
N SER A 208 6.95 11.30 -1.59
CA SER A 208 6.31 12.35 -0.77
C SER A 208 7.24 12.96 0.26
N ASP A 209 8.26 12.22 0.73
CA ASP A 209 9.11 12.57 1.88
C ASP A 209 8.31 13.02 3.12
N ALA A 210 7.12 12.46 3.30
CA ALA A 210 6.17 12.80 4.35
C ALA A 210 6.53 12.11 5.68
N TRP A 211 7.75 12.35 6.16
CA TRP A 211 8.29 11.75 7.39
C TRP A 211 7.44 12.05 8.60
N ALA A 212 6.86 11.04 9.23
CA ALA A 212 5.96 11.17 10.36
C ALA A 212 6.03 9.97 11.31
N PRO A 213 5.57 10.12 12.57
CA PRO A 213 5.20 8.97 13.38
C PRO A 213 4.05 8.19 12.75
N ASP A 214 4.05 6.88 12.93
CA ASP A 214 2.94 6.03 12.55
C ASP A 214 1.75 6.26 13.49
N PRO A 215 0.56 6.61 12.98
CA PRO A 215 -0.62 6.83 13.83
C PRO A 215 -1.17 5.55 14.46
N LEU A 216 -0.76 4.36 14.00
CA LEU A 216 -1.18 3.07 14.57
C LEU A 216 -0.51 2.74 15.91
N MET A 217 0.49 3.51 16.31
CA MET A 217 1.32 3.23 17.50
C MET A 217 1.62 4.50 18.28
N PRO A 218 1.61 4.48 19.63
CA PRO A 218 2.05 5.61 20.43
C PRO A 218 3.44 6.10 20.03
N SER A 219 3.64 7.41 19.96
CA SER A 219 4.93 8.00 19.58
C SER A 219 6.05 7.68 20.59
N THR A 220 5.71 7.25 21.81
CA THR A 220 6.64 6.75 22.83
C THR A 220 7.29 5.43 22.44
N ASP A 221 6.59 4.59 21.68
CA ASP A 221 6.96 3.21 21.42
C ASP A 221 7.72 3.04 20.10
N GLN A 222 7.51 3.93 19.15
CA GLN A 222 8.19 3.94 17.86
C GLN A 222 9.40 4.88 17.82
N ALA A 223 10.23 4.74 16.78
CA ALA A 223 11.35 5.65 16.53
C ALA A 223 10.87 6.97 15.91
N LEU A 224 11.21 8.10 16.51
CA LEU A 224 10.90 9.43 16.00
C LEU A 224 12.02 9.91 15.07
N ILE A 225 11.79 9.84 13.75
CA ILE A 225 12.81 10.11 12.73
C ILE A 225 12.38 11.21 11.72
N ALA A 226 11.32 11.95 12.04
CA ALA A 226 10.81 12.99 11.15
C ALA A 226 11.80 14.15 10.94
N ALA A 227 12.52 14.56 12.01
CA ALA A 227 13.45 15.69 11.97
C ALA A 227 14.83 15.36 11.36
N GLY A 228 15.13 14.12 11.01
CA GLY A 228 16.41 13.75 10.42
C GLY A 228 16.78 12.28 10.61
N ASN A 229 17.97 11.92 10.18
CA ASN A 229 18.53 10.58 10.30
C ASN A 229 18.74 10.15 11.75
N TYR A 230 19.02 8.88 11.96
CA TYR A 230 19.45 8.31 13.23
C TYR A 230 20.76 8.95 13.69
N LYS A 231 20.96 9.02 15.00
CA LYS A 231 22.13 9.60 15.68
C LYS A 231 22.85 8.51 16.47
N GLY A 232 24.06 8.84 16.97
CA GLY A 232 24.80 7.95 17.86
C GLY A 232 25.53 6.78 17.17
N LEU A 233 25.18 6.44 15.95
CA LEU A 233 25.87 5.45 15.12
C LEU A 233 26.15 6.08 13.74
N SER A 234 27.43 6.14 13.36
CA SER A 234 27.85 6.87 12.16
C SER A 234 27.35 6.21 10.88
N GLY A 235 27.02 7.03 9.89
CA GLY A 235 26.67 6.61 8.53
C GLY A 235 25.28 5.99 8.38
N MET A 236 24.41 6.05 9.41
CA MET A 236 23.07 5.49 9.36
C MET A 236 22.09 6.43 8.66
N ASN A 237 21.37 5.89 7.68
CA ASN A 237 20.23 6.50 7.02
C ASN A 237 18.91 5.92 7.57
N ARG A 238 17.80 6.57 7.23
CA ARG A 238 16.44 6.03 7.41
C ARG A 238 16.19 5.02 6.28
N GLY A 239 16.54 3.75 6.52
CA GLY A 239 16.36 2.66 5.55
C GLY A 239 14.90 2.20 5.54
N HIS A 240 14.26 2.27 4.37
CA HIS A 240 12.91 1.78 4.17
C HIS A 240 12.87 0.25 4.19
N GLN A 241 11.82 -0.31 4.78
CA GLN A 241 11.45 -1.72 4.62
C GLN A 241 10.61 -1.90 3.34
N ILE A 242 9.36 -1.36 3.28
CA ILE A 242 8.70 -1.17 1.99
C ILE A 242 9.20 0.13 1.37
N PRO A 243 9.79 0.10 0.15
CA PRO A 243 10.30 1.30 -0.49
C PRO A 243 9.18 2.26 -0.91
N SER A 244 9.43 3.55 -0.85
CA SER A 244 8.54 4.58 -1.40
C SER A 244 8.22 4.32 -2.88
N ALA A 245 9.17 3.82 -3.66
CA ALA A 245 8.99 3.50 -5.08
C ALA A 245 8.02 2.34 -5.36
N ASP A 246 7.67 1.54 -4.35
CA ASP A 246 6.68 0.46 -4.47
C ASP A 246 5.23 0.97 -4.32
N ARG A 247 5.04 2.26 -3.99
CA ARG A 247 3.75 2.90 -3.73
C ARG A 247 3.69 4.33 -4.27
N TYR A 248 3.61 4.49 -5.58
CA TYR A 248 3.40 5.80 -6.23
C TYR A 248 1.92 6.21 -6.24
N ARG A 249 1.26 6.12 -5.07
CA ARG A 249 -0.10 6.57 -4.79
C ARG A 249 -0.08 7.48 -3.56
N PRO A 250 -0.69 8.69 -3.58
CA PRO A 250 -0.41 9.76 -2.61
C PRO A 250 -0.47 9.32 -1.14
N LEU A 251 -1.58 8.72 -0.69
CA LEU A 251 -1.73 8.28 0.71
C LEU A 251 -0.82 7.09 1.04
N ALA A 252 -0.86 6.05 0.21
CA ALA A 252 -0.03 4.87 0.42
C ALA A 252 1.47 5.21 0.41
N ASN A 253 1.89 6.18 -0.40
CA ASN A 253 3.27 6.66 -0.40
C ASN A 253 3.65 7.37 0.90
N LYS A 254 2.75 8.23 1.44
CA LYS A 254 3.00 8.89 2.75
C LYS A 254 3.27 7.88 3.86
N GLU A 255 2.51 6.81 3.91
CA GLU A 255 2.63 5.77 4.95
C GLU A 255 3.98 5.04 4.87
N THR A 256 4.61 4.96 3.70
CA THR A 256 5.96 4.38 3.60
C THR A 256 7.03 5.20 4.32
N PHE A 257 6.75 6.46 4.72
CA PHE A 257 7.64 7.35 5.47
C PHE A 257 7.40 7.33 6.98
N TYR A 258 6.55 6.45 7.49
CA TYR A 258 6.37 6.29 8.93
C TYR A 258 7.60 5.68 9.61
N GLY A 259 7.86 6.10 10.85
CA GLY A 259 8.99 5.63 11.64
C GLY A 259 9.01 4.11 11.83
N THR A 260 7.83 3.47 11.86
CA THR A 260 7.67 2.01 11.96
C THR A 260 8.17 1.24 10.73
N ASN A 261 8.22 1.88 9.57
CA ASN A 261 8.77 1.33 8.33
C ASN A 261 10.29 1.56 8.18
N MET A 262 10.93 2.22 9.14
CA MET A 262 12.33 2.64 9.05
C MET A 262 13.23 1.85 9.98
N THR A 263 14.45 1.57 9.48
CA THR A 263 15.53 0.97 10.27
C THR A 263 16.80 1.81 10.15
N PRO A 264 17.68 1.84 11.16
CA PRO A 264 19.01 2.38 11.00
C PRO A 264 19.81 1.52 10.00
N GLN A 265 20.05 2.06 8.80
CA GLN A 265 20.72 1.34 7.72
C GLN A 265 21.94 2.12 7.21
N LEU A 266 23.07 1.46 7.01
CA LEU A 266 24.27 2.08 6.43
C LEU A 266 23.90 2.76 5.09
N GLY A 267 24.26 4.04 4.94
CA GLY A 267 23.94 4.81 3.75
C GLY A 267 24.45 4.18 2.46
N SER A 268 25.68 3.65 2.48
CA SER A 268 26.24 2.92 1.34
C SER A 268 25.52 1.62 1.00
N PHE A 269 25.04 0.90 2.01
CA PHE A 269 24.23 -0.31 1.83
C PHE A 269 22.84 0.04 1.28
N ASN A 270 22.18 1.05 1.87
CA ASN A 270 20.86 1.51 1.50
C ASN A 270 20.80 1.96 0.03
N SER A 271 21.69 2.88 -0.38
CA SER A 271 21.78 3.39 -1.76
C SER A 271 22.64 2.51 -2.70
N GLY A 272 23.11 1.38 -2.23
CA GLY A 272 23.93 0.44 -2.97
C GLY A 272 23.18 -0.84 -3.35
N VAL A 273 23.57 -1.95 -2.72
CA VAL A 273 22.99 -3.27 -3.01
C VAL A 273 21.51 -3.34 -2.70
N TRP A 274 21.05 -2.64 -1.65
CA TRP A 274 19.66 -2.71 -1.22
C TRP A 274 18.73 -2.05 -2.24
N GLU A 275 19.02 -0.83 -2.69
CA GLU A 275 18.27 -0.15 -3.75
C GLU A 275 18.22 -0.97 -5.05
N LYS A 276 19.34 -1.58 -5.46
CA LYS A 276 19.38 -2.48 -6.63
C LYS A 276 18.47 -3.72 -6.45
N LEU A 277 18.40 -4.26 -5.23
CA LEU A 277 17.50 -5.37 -4.92
C LEU A 277 16.03 -4.94 -4.95
N GLU A 278 15.70 -3.75 -4.47
CA GLU A 278 14.38 -3.15 -4.60
C GLU A 278 13.95 -2.96 -6.06
N ASP A 279 14.86 -2.47 -6.91
CA ASP A 279 14.62 -2.36 -8.35
C ASP A 279 14.35 -3.73 -8.99
N ARG A 280 15.11 -4.75 -8.59
CA ARG A 280 14.89 -6.12 -9.05
C ARG A 280 13.51 -6.67 -8.62
N VAL A 281 13.11 -6.44 -7.39
CA VAL A 281 11.78 -6.84 -6.87
C VAL A 281 10.67 -6.13 -7.66
N ARG A 282 10.79 -4.84 -7.95
CA ARG A 282 9.83 -4.11 -8.81
C ARG A 282 9.78 -4.68 -10.23
N ALA A 283 10.92 -5.06 -10.80
CA ALA A 283 10.96 -5.71 -12.12
C ALA A 283 10.21 -7.05 -12.11
N TRP A 284 10.41 -7.88 -11.09
CA TRP A 284 9.67 -9.13 -10.92
C TRP A 284 8.17 -8.88 -10.77
N ALA A 285 7.78 -7.90 -9.95
CA ALA A 285 6.37 -7.56 -9.73
C ALA A 285 5.64 -7.10 -11.00
N LYS A 286 6.35 -6.42 -11.90
CA LYS A 286 5.81 -5.98 -13.20
C LYS A 286 5.66 -7.13 -14.21
N SER A 287 6.29 -8.27 -13.98
CA SER A 287 6.30 -9.44 -14.86
C SER A 287 5.40 -10.59 -14.38
N CYS A 288 4.54 -10.35 -13.38
CA CYS A 288 3.63 -11.35 -12.84
C CYS A 288 2.28 -10.72 -12.44
N ASP A 289 1.28 -11.55 -12.18
CA ASP A 289 -0.02 -11.07 -11.72
C ASP A 289 0.07 -10.47 -10.30
N THR A 290 0.81 -11.13 -9.42
CA THR A 290 1.10 -10.62 -8.08
C THR A 290 2.43 -11.17 -7.57
N LEU A 291 3.22 -10.31 -6.97
CA LEU A 291 4.38 -10.65 -6.17
C LEU A 291 4.05 -10.38 -4.69
N TYR A 292 4.08 -11.39 -3.87
CA TYR A 292 3.95 -11.25 -2.42
C TYR A 292 5.36 -11.06 -1.86
N VAL A 293 5.58 -9.94 -1.17
CA VAL A 293 6.92 -9.52 -0.72
C VAL A 293 6.94 -9.48 0.79
N VAL A 294 7.96 -10.10 1.37
CA VAL A 294 8.37 -9.86 2.76
C VAL A 294 9.76 -9.24 2.71
N THR A 295 9.90 -8.08 3.30
CA THR A 295 11.20 -7.46 3.55
C THR A 295 11.41 -7.42 5.04
N GLY A 296 12.60 -7.72 5.52
CA GLY A 296 12.82 -7.74 6.95
C GLY A 296 14.27 -7.62 7.34
N CYS A 297 14.50 -7.65 8.64
CA CYS A 297 15.82 -7.46 9.21
C CYS A 297 16.04 -8.37 10.43
N VAL A 298 17.30 -8.63 10.72
CA VAL A 298 17.74 -9.40 11.89
C VAL A 298 18.33 -8.43 12.91
N VAL A 299 17.70 -8.38 14.08
CA VAL A 299 18.07 -7.45 15.16
C VAL A 299 18.82 -8.14 16.31
N GLU A 300 18.86 -9.47 16.35
CA GLU A 300 19.66 -10.25 17.30
C GLU A 300 20.45 -11.35 16.55
N PRO A 301 21.77 -11.24 16.46
CA PRO A 301 22.58 -10.11 16.93
C PRO A 301 22.29 -8.81 16.17
N HIS A 302 22.66 -7.64 16.71
CA HIS A 302 22.49 -6.36 16.04
C HIS A 302 23.86 -5.82 15.55
N TYR A 303 23.83 -4.97 14.54
CA TYR A 303 25.00 -4.25 14.01
C TYR A 303 25.52 -3.20 14.99
N GLY A 304 24.62 -2.52 15.70
CA GLY A 304 24.93 -1.50 16.66
C GLY A 304 23.68 -0.84 17.22
N VAL A 305 23.89 0.19 18.04
CA VAL A 305 22.83 0.93 18.70
C VAL A 305 22.85 2.37 18.21
N ALA A 306 21.77 2.79 17.55
CA ALA A 306 21.51 4.15 17.16
C ALA A 306 20.53 4.82 18.14
N SER A 307 20.30 6.11 17.94
CA SER A 307 19.25 6.87 18.62
C SER A 307 18.36 7.57 17.61
N ASP A 308 17.10 7.70 17.92
CA ASP A 308 16.15 8.52 17.17
C ASP A 308 16.32 10.02 17.45
N ASN A 309 15.47 10.87 16.91
CA ASN A 309 15.54 12.32 17.10
C ASN A 309 15.20 12.77 18.53
N ALA A 310 14.51 11.93 19.31
CA ALA A 310 14.20 12.16 20.74
C ALA A 310 15.23 11.52 21.69
N GLY A 311 16.30 10.90 21.16
CA GLY A 311 17.33 10.25 21.97
C GLY A 311 16.97 8.83 22.42
N LYS A 312 15.86 8.25 21.91
CA LYS A 312 15.48 6.87 22.22
C LYS A 312 16.39 5.88 21.49
N ARG A 313 16.74 4.80 22.17
CA ARG A 313 17.54 3.70 21.62
C ARG A 313 16.79 3.01 20.49
N VAL A 314 17.49 2.76 19.35
CA VAL A 314 17.01 1.98 18.22
C VAL A 314 18.11 1.01 17.79
N LEU A 315 17.82 -0.28 17.65
CA LEU A 315 18.80 -1.25 17.18
C LEU A 315 19.01 -1.12 15.67
N ALA A 316 20.26 -1.07 15.25
CA ALA A 316 20.62 -1.22 13.85
C ALA A 316 20.72 -2.70 13.53
N PRO A 317 19.96 -3.23 12.55
CA PRO A 317 19.97 -4.65 12.20
C PRO A 317 21.35 -5.14 11.75
N ALA A 318 21.68 -6.41 12.05
CA ALA A 318 22.88 -7.07 11.57
C ALA A 318 22.74 -7.59 10.14
N ALA A 319 21.53 -7.83 9.68
CA ALA A 319 21.26 -8.31 8.33
C ALA A 319 19.88 -7.85 7.85
N TYR A 320 19.71 -7.87 6.54
CA TYR A 320 18.46 -7.62 5.86
C TYR A 320 18.14 -8.75 4.90
N TYR A 321 16.84 -9.00 4.68
CA TYR A 321 16.39 -10.00 3.74
C TYR A 321 15.17 -9.56 2.94
N LYS A 322 14.96 -10.21 1.81
CA LYS A 322 13.69 -10.21 1.09
C LYS A 322 13.31 -11.64 0.74
N ALA A 323 12.07 -12.01 1.08
CA ALA A 323 11.42 -13.22 0.61
C ALA A 323 10.32 -12.81 -0.36
N VAL A 324 10.23 -13.44 -1.51
CA VAL A 324 9.21 -13.15 -2.52
C VAL A 324 8.53 -14.44 -2.98
N LEU A 325 7.21 -14.39 -3.07
CA LEU A 325 6.36 -15.43 -3.64
C LEU A 325 5.68 -14.85 -4.88
N ARG A 326 6.01 -15.36 -6.05
CA ARG A 326 5.47 -14.92 -7.33
C ARG A 326 4.25 -15.75 -7.70
N TYR A 327 3.21 -15.10 -8.20
CA TYR A 327 2.03 -15.75 -8.76
C TYR A 327 1.79 -15.31 -10.21
N ASN A 328 1.53 -16.29 -11.07
CA ASN A 328 1.09 -16.12 -12.46
C ASN A 328 -0.04 -17.08 -12.77
N LYS A 329 -1.23 -16.56 -12.97
CA LYS A 329 -2.45 -17.33 -13.21
C LYS A 329 -2.36 -18.30 -14.42
N ASN A 330 -1.70 -17.87 -15.47
CA ASN A 330 -1.59 -18.62 -16.73
C ASN A 330 -0.19 -19.21 -16.94
N SER A 331 0.63 -19.30 -15.87
CA SER A 331 2.00 -19.79 -16.01
C SER A 331 2.07 -21.30 -16.03
N THR A 332 2.86 -21.82 -16.98
CA THR A 332 3.32 -23.22 -16.98
C THR A 332 4.57 -23.40 -16.09
N PHE A 333 5.13 -22.29 -15.57
CA PHE A 333 6.28 -22.28 -14.68
C PHE A 333 5.83 -22.30 -13.22
N GLY A 334 6.60 -22.97 -12.39
CA GLY A 334 6.32 -23.08 -10.95
C GLY A 334 5.26 -24.14 -10.64
N HIS A 335 4.84 -24.16 -9.40
CA HIS A 335 3.89 -25.12 -8.86
C HIS A 335 2.54 -24.43 -8.63
N SER A 336 1.49 -24.87 -9.31
CA SER A 336 0.16 -24.21 -9.28
C SER A 336 0.21 -22.70 -9.62
N GLY A 337 1.16 -22.29 -10.45
CA GLY A 337 1.40 -20.87 -10.80
C GLY A 337 2.27 -20.11 -9.79
N TYR A 338 2.72 -20.75 -8.72
CA TYR A 338 3.56 -20.14 -7.68
C TYR A 338 5.02 -20.59 -7.79
N ASN A 339 5.92 -19.71 -7.41
CA ASN A 339 7.33 -19.99 -7.15
C ASN A 339 7.93 -18.91 -6.24
N ALA A 340 8.98 -19.26 -5.51
CA ALA A 340 9.54 -18.39 -4.50
C ALA A 340 11.04 -18.17 -4.65
N CYS A 341 11.54 -17.08 -4.07
CA CYS A 341 12.95 -16.72 -4.05
C CYS A 341 13.23 -15.87 -2.82
N ALA A 342 14.40 -16.05 -2.21
CA ALA A 342 14.85 -15.22 -1.11
C ALA A 342 16.26 -14.68 -1.35
N VAL A 343 16.57 -13.55 -0.70
CA VAL A 343 17.90 -12.94 -0.64
C VAL A 343 18.16 -12.54 0.81
N TYR A 344 19.32 -12.88 1.32
CA TYR A 344 19.79 -12.50 2.65
C TYR A 344 21.14 -11.80 2.53
N LEU A 345 21.31 -10.64 3.14
CA LEU A 345 22.50 -9.81 3.09
C LEU A 345 22.91 -9.35 4.49
N GLU A 346 24.10 -9.67 4.91
CA GLU A 346 24.67 -9.07 6.11
C GLU A 346 24.83 -7.56 5.92
N HIS A 347 24.45 -6.80 6.95
CA HIS A 347 24.46 -5.35 6.95
C HIS A 347 25.88 -4.81 7.19
N ASN A 348 26.70 -4.80 6.15
CA ASN A 348 28.07 -4.33 6.22
C ASN A 348 28.49 -3.58 4.94
N ALA A 349 29.65 -2.92 4.99
CA ALA A 349 30.15 -2.13 3.88
C ALA A 349 30.62 -2.99 2.69
N GLU A 350 31.02 -4.24 2.93
CA GLU A 350 31.44 -5.17 1.88
C GLU A 350 30.27 -5.50 0.94
N ASN A 351 29.13 -5.81 1.52
CA ASN A 351 27.91 -6.09 0.75
C ASN A 351 27.37 -4.85 0.02
N ALA A 352 27.65 -3.64 0.48
CA ALA A 352 27.10 -2.40 -0.07
C ALA A 352 27.38 -2.22 -1.57
N SER A 353 28.55 -2.63 -2.04
CA SER A 353 28.98 -2.46 -3.44
C SER A 353 28.60 -3.62 -4.36
N ARG A 354 28.02 -4.71 -3.85
CA ARG A 354 27.70 -5.91 -4.62
C ARG A 354 26.66 -5.64 -5.70
N SER A 355 26.76 -6.38 -6.80
CA SER A 355 25.72 -6.42 -7.82
C SER A 355 24.71 -7.50 -7.46
N VAL A 356 23.41 -7.16 -7.57
CA VAL A 356 22.33 -8.12 -7.37
C VAL A 356 22.31 -9.11 -8.53
N ASN A 357 22.53 -10.37 -8.23
CA ASN A 357 22.59 -11.44 -9.21
C ASN A 357 22.14 -12.78 -8.62
N ARG A 358 22.08 -13.80 -9.48
CA ARG A 358 21.61 -15.14 -9.16
C ARG A 358 22.32 -15.78 -7.95
N SER A 359 23.62 -15.52 -7.73
CA SER A 359 24.35 -16.14 -6.62
C SER A 359 23.95 -15.64 -5.23
N MET A 360 23.12 -14.60 -5.16
CA MET A 360 22.56 -14.11 -3.89
C MET A 360 21.25 -14.80 -3.51
N ALA A 361 20.65 -15.52 -4.45
CA ALA A 361 19.37 -16.18 -4.21
C ALA A 361 19.51 -17.44 -3.39
N MET A 362 18.51 -17.70 -2.59
CA MET A 362 18.35 -18.92 -1.81
C MET A 362 16.87 -19.32 -1.77
N SER A 363 16.60 -20.55 -1.39
CA SER A 363 15.24 -21.03 -1.14
C SER A 363 14.61 -20.32 0.07
N ILE A 364 13.28 -20.36 0.18
CA ILE A 364 12.59 -19.87 1.38
C ILE A 364 13.03 -20.66 2.60
N ARG A 365 13.14 -21.99 2.49
CA ARG A 365 13.58 -22.87 3.58
C ARG A 365 14.97 -22.51 4.11
N GLU A 366 15.91 -22.14 3.24
CA GLU A 366 17.23 -21.67 3.67
C GLU A 366 17.15 -20.31 4.40
N LEU A 367 16.26 -19.42 3.96
CA LEU A 367 16.04 -18.16 4.65
C LEU A 367 15.40 -18.38 6.04
N GLU A 368 14.43 -19.27 6.16
CA GLU A 368 13.79 -19.64 7.43
C GLU A 368 14.82 -20.17 8.45
N GLN A 369 15.73 -21.03 7.99
CA GLN A 369 16.82 -21.53 8.84
C GLN A 369 17.76 -20.42 9.34
N LYS A 370 17.93 -19.33 8.55
CA LYS A 370 18.77 -18.19 8.93
C LYS A 370 18.06 -17.22 9.86
N THR A 371 16.77 -17.05 9.72
CA THR A 371 16.00 -16.00 10.40
C THR A 371 15.13 -16.52 11.55
N GLY A 372 14.79 -17.80 11.54
CA GLY A 372 13.82 -18.40 12.45
C GLY A 372 12.36 -18.00 12.16
N VAL A 373 12.11 -17.31 11.04
CA VAL A 373 10.79 -16.84 10.61
C VAL A 373 10.20 -17.84 9.62
N ASP A 374 8.99 -18.29 9.82
CA ASP A 374 8.21 -19.13 8.90
C ASP A 374 7.48 -18.20 7.93
N PHE A 375 7.79 -18.28 6.63
CA PHE A 375 7.27 -17.39 5.60
C PHE A 375 6.06 -17.99 4.90
N PHE A 376 5.18 -17.12 4.37
CA PHE A 376 4.03 -17.48 3.54
C PHE A 376 3.10 -18.52 4.18
N VAL A 377 2.86 -18.41 5.48
CA VAL A 377 2.13 -19.40 6.31
C VAL A 377 0.72 -19.75 5.79
N ASN A 378 0.16 -18.96 4.90
CA ASN A 378 -1.15 -19.22 4.29
C ASN A 378 -1.07 -19.96 2.95
N LEU A 379 0.13 -20.19 2.41
CA LEU A 379 0.33 -20.89 1.14
C LEU A 379 -0.12 -22.36 1.19
N PRO A 380 0.19 -23.15 2.25
CA PRO A 380 -0.26 -24.54 2.33
C PRO A 380 -1.77 -24.73 2.28
N ALA A 381 -2.54 -23.78 2.83
CA ALA A 381 -3.99 -23.83 2.78
C ALA A 381 -4.56 -23.61 1.37
N LEU A 382 -3.80 -22.98 0.47
CA LEU A 382 -4.20 -22.67 -0.89
C LEU A 382 -3.78 -23.74 -1.90
N VAL A 383 -2.53 -24.21 -1.83
CA VAL A 383 -1.95 -25.12 -2.83
C VAL A 383 -1.76 -26.56 -2.31
N GLY A 384 -2.02 -26.80 -1.03
CA GLY A 384 -1.71 -28.05 -0.33
C GLY A 384 -0.29 -28.07 0.24
N ALA A 385 -0.10 -28.76 1.37
CA ALA A 385 1.16 -28.75 2.12
C ALA A 385 2.37 -29.24 1.29
N GLN A 386 2.19 -30.29 0.50
CA GLN A 386 3.27 -30.86 -0.32
C GLN A 386 3.74 -29.90 -1.42
N VAL A 387 2.81 -29.20 -2.07
CA VAL A 387 3.13 -28.21 -3.11
C VAL A 387 3.79 -26.98 -2.48
N ALA A 388 3.31 -26.52 -1.34
CA ALA A 388 3.93 -25.44 -0.59
C ALA A 388 5.37 -25.76 -0.22
N GLU A 389 5.62 -26.93 0.37
CA GLU A 389 6.98 -27.42 0.71
C GLU A 389 7.89 -27.45 -0.52
N THR A 390 7.38 -27.89 -1.66
CA THR A 390 8.16 -27.87 -2.92
C THR A 390 8.54 -26.45 -3.33
N ILE A 391 7.61 -25.49 -3.24
CA ILE A 391 7.86 -24.07 -3.57
C ILE A 391 8.91 -23.47 -2.64
N GLU A 392 8.83 -23.77 -1.35
CA GLU A 392 9.71 -23.22 -0.31
C GLU A 392 11.15 -23.80 -0.37
N THR A 393 11.27 -25.04 -0.83
CA THR A 393 12.56 -25.74 -0.90
C THR A 393 13.25 -25.66 -2.25
N GLU A 394 12.53 -25.22 -3.31
CA GLU A 394 13.09 -25.14 -4.66
C GLU A 394 14.24 -24.14 -4.73
N ASP A 395 15.32 -24.53 -5.39
CA ASP A 395 16.51 -23.70 -5.56
C ASP A 395 16.29 -22.62 -6.65
N PRO A 396 16.09 -21.35 -6.29
CA PRO A 396 15.79 -20.29 -7.25
C PRO A 396 16.97 -19.95 -8.16
N THR A 397 18.17 -20.39 -7.82
CA THR A 397 19.36 -20.18 -8.69
C THR A 397 19.28 -21.00 -9.97
N LYS A 398 18.49 -22.06 -9.98
CA LYS A 398 18.28 -22.93 -11.17
C LYS A 398 17.14 -22.44 -12.07
N LEU A 399 16.35 -21.49 -11.60
CA LEU A 399 15.15 -21.00 -12.28
C LEU A 399 15.48 -19.75 -13.10
N SER A 400 15.49 -19.90 -14.41
CA SER A 400 15.92 -18.84 -15.34
C SER A 400 15.03 -17.58 -15.27
N TYR A 401 13.74 -17.71 -15.01
CA TYR A 401 12.79 -16.60 -15.00
C TYR A 401 12.99 -15.59 -13.86
N TRP A 402 13.70 -15.93 -12.78
CA TRP A 402 14.09 -14.97 -11.75
C TRP A 402 15.24 -14.06 -12.23
N TRP A 403 16.07 -14.54 -13.14
CA TRP A 403 17.35 -13.92 -13.48
C TRP A 403 17.52 -13.60 -14.96
N SER A 404 16.53 -13.95 -15.80
CA SER A 404 16.51 -13.48 -17.19
C SER A 404 16.49 -11.95 -17.20
N THR A 405 17.44 -11.34 -17.86
CA THR A 405 17.39 -9.91 -18.19
C THR A 405 16.28 -9.69 -19.20
N ASN A 406 15.27 -8.92 -18.84
CA ASN A 406 14.44 -8.23 -19.82
C ASN A 406 15.12 -6.94 -20.20
#